data_ec7363651a3c8b61ac76fa97b4fea354
#
_entry.id   ec7363651a3c8b61ac76fa97b4fea354
#
_cell.length_a   1.000
_cell.length_b   1.000
_cell.length_c   1.000
_cell.angle_alpha   90.00
_cell.angle_beta   90.00
_cell.angle_gamma   90.00
#
_symmetry.space_group_name_H-M   'P 1'
#
loop_
_entity.id
_entity.type
_entity.pdbx_description
1 polymer ?
#
loop_
_entity_poly.entity_id
_entity_poly.type
_entity_poly.pdbx_seq_one_letter_code
_entity_poly.pdbx_strand_id
1 'polypeptide(L)'
;ILWAILFVIMVGLGPMAGIMAMTLYTVGYLGKLQYEAIEGVAKPQLDASRAMGHGWFERSFGVVLPESANNLISQAIFMFEYNFRHGTVIGIVGAGGIGYYINLYLEFLKYDKVFAYVIVIFIVVLILDIVSKIVRSMFKDDKQPNMPPWWTGLFLPAGLTKKLLKKKD
;
A
#
# COMPACT_ATOMS: atom_id res chain seq x y z
N ILE A 1 -11.58 11.06 -1.71
CA ILE A 1 -12.01 12.43 -2.12
C ILE A 1 -13.24 12.85 -1.33
N LEU A 2 -14.33 12.06 -1.24
CA LEU A 2 -15.55 12.43 -0.49
C LEU A 2 -15.27 12.83 0.96
N TRP A 3 -14.49 12.05 1.70
CA TRP A 3 -14.07 12.39 3.06
C TRP A 3 -13.30 13.71 3.14
N ALA A 4 -12.45 13.99 2.15
CA ALA A 4 -11.70 15.25 2.12
C ALA A 4 -12.63 16.45 1.94
N ILE A 5 -13.59 16.37 1.04
CA ILE A 5 -14.59 17.43 0.82
C ILE A 5 -15.42 17.64 2.11
N LEU A 6 -15.86 16.56 2.74
CA LEU A 6 -16.62 16.65 3.98
C LEU A 6 -15.84 17.37 5.08
N PHE A 7 -14.58 17.00 5.28
CA PHE A 7 -13.74 17.66 6.30
C PHE A 7 -13.37 19.10 5.92
N VAL A 8 -13.23 19.41 4.64
CA VAL A 8 -13.05 20.81 4.19
C VAL A 8 -14.27 21.64 4.54
N ILE A 9 -15.48 21.11 4.41
CA ILE A 9 -16.71 21.83 4.80
C ILE A 9 -16.78 22.04 6.32
N MET A 10 -16.31 21.06 7.11
CA MET A 10 -16.39 21.12 8.58
C MET A 10 -15.30 22.01 9.21
N VAL A 11 -14.07 21.90 8.72
CA VAL A 11 -12.87 22.49 9.34
C VAL A 11 -12.35 23.69 8.54
N GLY A 12 -12.79 23.84 7.29
CA GLY A 12 -12.29 24.83 6.33
C GLY A 12 -11.18 24.29 5.45
N LEU A 13 -10.79 25.14 4.48
CA LEU A 13 -9.69 24.83 3.57
C LEU A 13 -8.36 24.80 4.34
N GLY A 14 -7.60 23.72 4.21
CA GLY A 14 -6.29 23.62 4.84
C GLY A 14 -5.78 22.20 5.05
N PRO A 15 -4.52 22.05 5.47
CA PRO A 15 -3.88 20.74 5.65
C PRO A 15 -4.59 19.84 6.67
N MET A 16 -5.29 20.44 7.65
CA MET A 16 -5.97 19.70 8.71
C MET A 16 -7.09 18.82 8.16
N ALA A 17 -7.88 19.34 7.21
CA ALA A 17 -8.93 18.59 6.54
C ALA A 17 -8.36 17.38 5.78
N GLY A 18 -7.22 17.58 5.10
CA GLY A 18 -6.51 16.51 4.40
C GLY A 18 -6.00 15.42 5.33
N ILE A 19 -5.38 15.80 6.45
CA ILE A 19 -4.88 14.85 7.45
C ILE A 19 -6.02 14.01 8.02
N MET A 20 -7.14 14.64 8.42
CA MET A 20 -8.31 13.94 8.96
C MET A 20 -8.88 12.94 7.95
N ALA A 21 -9.04 13.36 6.69
CA ALA A 21 -9.56 12.52 5.62
C ALA A 21 -8.65 11.30 5.35
N MET A 22 -7.34 11.52 5.28
CA MET A 22 -6.37 10.45 5.06
C MET A 22 -6.28 9.50 6.23
N THR A 23 -6.32 10.00 7.45
CA THR A 23 -6.29 9.17 8.66
C THR A 23 -7.49 8.24 8.70
N LEU A 24 -8.71 8.77 8.52
CA LEU A 24 -9.93 7.96 8.55
C LEU A 24 -9.93 6.89 7.46
N TYR A 25 -9.53 7.26 6.25
CA TYR A 25 -9.40 6.34 5.13
C TYR A 25 -8.36 5.25 5.40
N THR A 26 -7.18 5.65 5.89
CA THR A 26 -6.06 4.73 6.16
C THR A 26 -6.43 3.72 7.24
N VAL A 27 -7.03 4.17 8.34
CA VAL A 27 -7.44 3.29 9.43
C VAL A 27 -8.46 2.25 8.94
N GLY A 28 -9.47 2.68 8.17
CA GLY A 28 -10.48 1.76 7.66
C GLY A 28 -9.92 0.74 6.65
N TYR A 29 -9.14 1.22 5.69
CA TYR A 29 -8.61 0.37 4.64
C TYR A 29 -7.48 -0.56 5.12
N LEU A 30 -6.52 -0.02 5.88
CA LEU A 30 -5.43 -0.80 6.46
C LEU A 30 -5.97 -1.83 7.47
N GLY A 31 -6.92 -1.44 8.30
CA GLY A 31 -7.56 -2.36 9.25
C GLY A 31 -8.21 -3.55 8.55
N LYS A 32 -8.89 -3.33 7.43
CA LYS A 32 -9.46 -4.42 6.62
C LYS A 32 -8.38 -5.34 6.05
N LEU A 33 -7.33 -4.78 5.45
CA LEU A 33 -6.23 -5.57 4.89
C LEU A 33 -5.52 -6.41 5.97
N GLN A 34 -5.27 -5.81 7.14
CA GLN A 34 -4.63 -6.51 8.25
C GLN A 34 -5.52 -7.62 8.81
N TYR A 35 -6.82 -7.39 8.90
CA TYR A 35 -7.77 -8.42 9.29
C TYR A 35 -7.72 -9.61 8.32
N GLU A 36 -7.76 -9.36 7.02
CA GLU A 36 -7.66 -10.41 5.99
C GLU A 36 -6.32 -11.17 6.06
N ALA A 37 -5.21 -10.48 6.36
CA ALA A 37 -3.91 -11.12 6.52
C ALA A 37 -3.85 -12.06 7.74
N ILE A 38 -4.48 -11.66 8.84
CA ILE A 38 -4.56 -12.46 10.07
C ILE A 38 -5.49 -13.66 9.86
N GLU A 39 -6.63 -13.47 9.22
CA GLU A 39 -7.59 -14.54 8.91
C GLU A 39 -6.99 -15.56 7.93
N GLY A 40 -6.09 -15.11 7.04
CA GLY A 40 -5.41 -15.96 6.05
C GLY A 40 -4.34 -16.90 6.63
N VAL A 41 -4.08 -16.88 7.93
CA VAL A 41 -3.13 -17.81 8.57
C VAL A 41 -3.61 -19.26 8.40
N ALA A 42 -2.69 -20.15 8.00
CA ALA A 42 -3.02 -21.51 7.64
C ALA A 42 -3.63 -22.31 8.81
N LYS A 43 -4.78 -22.93 8.57
CA LYS A 43 -5.49 -23.75 9.58
C LYS A 43 -4.62 -24.81 10.25
N PRO A 44 -3.74 -25.56 9.54
CA PRO A 44 -2.89 -26.57 10.18
C PRO A 44 -2.00 -26.02 11.29
N GLN A 45 -1.49 -24.81 11.17
CA GLN A 45 -0.66 -24.16 12.18
C GLN A 45 -1.48 -23.83 13.44
N LEU A 46 -2.72 -23.34 13.24
CA LEU A 46 -3.64 -23.06 14.33
C LEU A 46 -4.07 -24.35 15.07
N ASP A 47 -4.32 -25.42 14.33
CA ASP A 47 -4.72 -26.70 14.90
C ASP A 47 -3.57 -27.38 15.65
N ALA A 48 -2.34 -27.29 15.14
CA ALA A 48 -1.14 -27.75 15.85
C ALA A 48 -0.95 -26.99 17.18
N SER A 49 -1.14 -25.68 17.17
CA SER A 49 -1.07 -24.85 18.38
C SER A 49 -2.16 -25.21 19.41
N ARG A 50 -3.36 -25.54 18.93
CA ARG A 50 -4.45 -26.04 19.81
C ARG A 50 -4.12 -27.39 20.42
N ALA A 51 -3.55 -28.29 19.63
CA ALA A 51 -3.13 -29.61 20.10
C ALA A 51 -2.03 -29.55 21.18
N MET A 52 -1.17 -28.52 21.13
CA MET A 52 -0.17 -28.25 22.17
C MET A 52 -0.75 -27.59 23.44
N GLY A 53 -2.06 -27.29 23.47
CA GLY A 53 -2.73 -26.73 24.64
C GLY A 53 -2.49 -25.21 24.82
N HIS A 54 -2.00 -24.52 23.80
CA HIS A 54 -1.76 -23.09 23.87
C HIS A 54 -3.06 -22.30 24.12
N GLY A 55 -3.01 -21.38 25.08
CA GLY A 55 -4.08 -20.44 25.36
C GLY A 55 -4.30 -19.44 24.21
N TRP A 56 -5.37 -18.65 24.29
CA TRP A 56 -5.69 -17.69 23.24
C TRP A 56 -4.56 -16.66 23.02
N PHE A 57 -3.98 -16.13 24.08
CA PHE A 57 -2.87 -15.17 24.00
C PHE A 57 -1.62 -15.81 23.39
N GLU A 58 -1.21 -16.98 23.85
CA GLU A 58 -0.02 -17.69 23.36
C GLU A 58 -0.15 -17.99 21.86
N ARG A 59 -1.32 -18.43 21.44
CA ARG A 59 -1.60 -18.70 20.02
C ARG A 59 -1.59 -17.42 19.18
N SER A 60 -2.18 -16.32 19.67
CA SER A 60 -2.21 -15.06 18.93
C SER A 60 -0.83 -14.47 18.75
N PHE A 61 -0.01 -14.41 19.80
CA PHE A 61 1.32 -13.82 19.75
C PHE A 61 2.41 -14.78 19.29
N GLY A 62 2.27 -16.09 19.55
CA GLY A 62 3.28 -17.08 19.21
C GLY A 62 3.14 -17.68 17.82
N VAL A 63 1.94 -17.71 17.25
CA VAL A 63 1.67 -18.34 15.95
C VAL A 63 1.10 -17.35 14.94
N VAL A 64 -0.01 -16.69 15.28
CA VAL A 64 -0.74 -15.86 14.32
C VAL A 64 0.06 -14.62 13.94
N LEU A 65 0.58 -13.89 14.92
CA LEU A 65 1.31 -12.65 14.68
C LEU A 65 2.63 -12.87 13.93
N PRO A 66 3.50 -13.82 14.29
CA PRO A 66 4.72 -14.09 13.52
C PRO A 66 4.45 -14.55 12.08
N GLU A 67 3.46 -15.41 11.88
CA GLU A 67 3.11 -15.92 10.55
C GLU A 67 2.51 -14.83 9.64
N SER A 68 1.70 -13.93 10.20
CA SER A 68 1.12 -12.80 9.45
C SER A 68 2.05 -11.59 9.35
N ALA A 69 3.12 -11.49 10.13
CA ALA A 69 3.96 -10.30 10.25
C ALA A 69 4.47 -9.76 8.91
N ASN A 70 4.96 -10.63 8.03
CA ASN A 70 5.45 -10.25 6.71
C ASN A 70 4.37 -9.58 5.85
N ASN A 71 3.14 -10.09 5.93
CA ASN A 71 2.00 -9.53 5.23
C ASN A 71 1.59 -8.20 5.84
N LEU A 72 1.54 -8.10 7.17
CA LEU A 72 1.18 -6.88 7.88
C LEU A 72 2.15 -5.73 7.57
N ILE A 73 3.46 -6.01 7.60
CA ILE A 73 4.50 -5.03 7.26
C ILE A 73 4.38 -4.61 5.79
N SER A 74 4.20 -5.57 4.88
CA SER A 74 4.05 -5.29 3.45
C SER A 74 2.83 -4.42 3.15
N GLN A 75 1.72 -4.63 3.86
CA GLN A 75 0.51 -3.83 3.75
C GLN A 75 0.68 -2.42 4.33
N ALA A 76 1.41 -2.28 5.44
CA ALA A 76 1.73 -0.97 6.01
C ALA A 76 2.58 -0.13 5.05
N ILE A 77 3.60 -0.73 4.43
CA ILE A 77 4.45 -0.07 3.41
C ILE A 77 3.61 0.31 2.19
N PHE A 78 2.73 -0.58 1.73
CA PHE A 78 1.82 -0.31 0.62
C PHE A 78 0.90 0.88 0.93
N MET A 79 0.33 0.94 2.14
CA MET A 79 -0.53 2.05 2.54
C MET A 79 0.22 3.37 2.66
N PHE A 80 1.47 3.35 3.11
CA PHE A 80 2.31 4.55 3.13
C PHE A 80 2.52 5.10 1.71
N GLU A 81 2.91 4.26 0.76
CA GLU A 81 3.08 4.61 -0.65
C GLU A 81 1.76 5.11 -1.27
N TYR A 82 0.66 4.43 -0.99
CA TYR A 82 -0.66 4.78 -1.46
C TYR A 82 -1.11 6.15 -0.96
N ASN A 83 -0.93 6.43 0.34
CA ASN A 83 -1.27 7.70 0.95
C ASN A 83 -0.49 8.86 0.33
N PHE A 84 0.76 8.65 -0.03
CA PHE A 84 1.58 9.68 -0.66
C PHE A 84 1.00 10.13 -2.01
N ARG A 85 0.61 9.16 -2.85
CA ARG A 85 -0.03 9.45 -4.15
C ARG A 85 -1.38 10.13 -3.98
N HIS A 86 -2.21 9.64 -3.06
CA HIS A 86 -3.55 10.19 -2.84
C HIS A 86 -3.54 11.53 -2.12
N GLY A 87 -2.54 11.81 -1.30
CA GLY A 87 -2.34 13.11 -0.67
C GLY A 87 -2.20 14.25 -1.68
N THR A 88 -1.57 13.98 -2.82
CA THR A 88 -1.46 14.95 -3.92
C THR A 88 -2.82 15.30 -4.51
N VAL A 89 -3.67 14.29 -4.75
CA VAL A 89 -5.03 14.49 -5.30
C VAL A 89 -5.94 15.22 -4.32
N ILE A 90 -5.85 14.91 -3.05
CA ILE A 90 -6.60 15.58 -1.98
C ILE A 90 -6.19 17.05 -1.86
N GLY A 91 -4.92 17.36 -2.10
CA GLY A 91 -4.41 18.73 -2.14
C GLY A 91 -5.10 19.61 -3.19
N ILE A 92 -5.48 19.05 -4.33
CA ILE A 92 -6.23 19.77 -5.40
C ILE A 92 -7.62 20.23 -4.90
N VAL A 93 -8.23 19.47 -3.99
CA VAL A 93 -9.56 19.77 -3.42
C VAL A 93 -9.50 20.81 -2.29
N GLY A 94 -8.33 21.43 -2.06
CA GLY A 94 -8.17 22.48 -1.06
C GLY A 94 -7.65 22.00 0.30
N ALA A 95 -7.21 20.77 0.42
CA ALA A 95 -6.59 20.23 1.63
C ALA A 95 -5.11 20.62 1.82
N GLY A 96 -4.61 21.57 1.02
CA GLY A 96 -3.24 22.08 1.13
C GLY A 96 -2.18 21.22 0.43
N GLY A 97 -0.90 21.51 0.68
CA GLY A 97 0.22 20.79 0.09
C GLY A 97 0.48 21.14 -1.38
N ILE A 98 1.27 20.30 -2.07
CA ILE A 98 1.68 20.54 -3.47
C ILE A 98 0.46 20.59 -4.41
N GLY A 99 -0.56 19.79 -4.15
CA GLY A 99 -1.78 19.76 -4.96
C GLY A 99 -2.53 21.10 -4.97
N TYR A 100 -2.52 21.83 -3.86
CA TYR A 100 -3.10 23.16 -3.79
C TYR A 100 -2.41 24.14 -4.75
N TYR A 101 -1.08 24.11 -4.82
CA TYR A 101 -0.34 24.96 -5.76
C TYR A 101 -0.59 24.59 -7.21
N ILE A 102 -0.79 23.31 -7.51
CA ILE A 102 -1.19 22.86 -8.85
C ILE A 102 -2.52 23.50 -9.24
N ASN A 103 -3.53 23.42 -8.37
CA ASN A 103 -4.84 24.02 -8.63
C ASN A 103 -4.74 25.54 -8.81
N LEU A 104 -4.02 26.21 -7.92
CA LEU A 104 -3.79 27.65 -7.98
C LEU A 104 -3.17 28.10 -9.33
N TYR A 105 -2.12 27.40 -9.80
CA TYR A 105 -1.48 27.73 -11.06
C TYR A 105 -2.31 27.34 -12.29
N LEU A 106 -3.19 26.34 -12.18
CA LEU A 106 -4.18 26.02 -13.21
C LEU A 106 -5.19 27.16 -13.37
N GLU A 107 -5.68 27.73 -12.27
CA GLU A 107 -6.59 28.89 -12.30
C GLU A 107 -5.95 30.11 -12.96
N PHE A 108 -4.63 30.31 -12.75
CA PHE A 108 -3.87 31.38 -13.39
C PHE A 108 -3.36 31.05 -14.81
N LEU A 109 -3.75 29.89 -15.39
CA LEU A 109 -3.33 29.39 -16.72
C LEU A 109 -1.79 29.32 -16.91
N LYS A 110 -1.04 29.15 -15.81
CA LYS A 110 0.43 29.02 -15.82
C LYS A 110 0.85 27.56 -15.94
N TYR A 111 0.65 26.99 -17.11
CA TYR A 111 0.90 25.55 -17.37
C TYR A 111 2.37 25.14 -17.22
N ASP A 112 3.31 26.05 -17.47
CA ASP A 112 4.74 25.87 -17.24
C ASP A 112 5.05 25.46 -15.79
N LYS A 113 4.43 26.17 -14.83
CA LYS A 113 4.59 25.88 -13.40
C LYS A 113 3.87 24.62 -12.99
N VAL A 114 2.66 24.40 -13.50
CA VAL A 114 1.91 23.14 -13.25
C VAL A 114 2.74 21.95 -13.68
N PHE A 115 3.33 22.01 -14.88
CA PHE A 115 4.17 20.93 -15.39
C PHE A 115 5.40 20.65 -14.51
N ALA A 116 6.05 21.70 -14.01
CA ALA A 116 7.15 21.57 -13.07
C ALA A 116 6.75 20.84 -11.77
N TYR A 117 5.59 21.19 -11.17
CA TYR A 117 5.10 20.52 -9.98
C TYR A 117 4.76 19.04 -10.24
N VAL A 118 4.16 18.73 -11.39
CA VAL A 118 3.84 17.35 -11.78
C VAL A 118 5.11 16.51 -11.92
N ILE A 119 6.17 17.06 -12.54
CA ILE A 119 7.47 16.38 -12.64
C ILE A 119 8.06 16.10 -11.25
N VAL A 120 8.03 17.08 -10.35
CA VAL A 120 8.54 16.91 -8.99
C VAL A 120 7.80 15.78 -8.27
N ILE A 121 6.46 15.76 -8.33
CA ILE A 121 5.65 14.69 -7.75
C ILE A 121 6.01 13.34 -8.36
N PHE A 122 6.15 13.26 -9.67
CA PHE A 122 6.50 12.04 -10.36
C PHE A 122 7.85 11.48 -9.89
N ILE A 123 8.87 12.33 -9.76
CA ILE A 123 10.19 11.93 -9.26
C ILE A 123 10.09 11.42 -7.82
N VAL A 124 9.38 12.13 -6.95
CA VAL A 124 9.21 11.71 -5.55
C VAL A 124 8.49 10.38 -5.46
N VAL A 125 7.42 10.17 -6.24
CA VAL A 125 6.69 8.90 -6.27
C VAL A 125 7.60 7.76 -6.77
N LEU A 126 8.41 7.98 -7.81
CA LEU A 126 9.38 6.97 -8.28
C LEU A 126 10.38 6.58 -7.20
N ILE A 127 10.92 7.55 -6.47
CA ILE A 127 11.86 7.29 -5.36
C ILE A 127 11.16 6.44 -4.29
N LEU A 128 9.95 6.81 -3.89
CA LEU A 128 9.17 6.06 -2.91
C LEU A 128 8.86 4.64 -3.36
N ASP A 129 8.51 4.44 -4.63
CA ASP A 129 8.26 3.11 -5.21
C ASP A 129 9.51 2.22 -5.15
N ILE A 130 10.68 2.79 -5.44
CA ILE A 130 11.96 2.05 -5.36
C ILE A 130 12.26 1.69 -3.90
N VAL A 131 12.15 2.64 -2.98
CA VAL A 131 12.38 2.41 -1.54
C VAL A 131 11.41 1.35 -1.01
N SER A 132 10.12 1.45 -1.33
CA SER A 132 9.10 0.49 -0.92
C SER A 132 9.41 -0.93 -1.43
N LYS A 133 9.89 -1.06 -2.67
CA LYS A 133 10.31 -2.36 -3.23
C LYS A 133 11.50 -2.94 -2.50
N ILE A 134 12.51 -2.12 -2.18
CA ILE A 134 13.70 -2.56 -1.44
C ILE A 134 13.30 -3.03 -0.05
N VAL A 135 12.53 -2.22 0.69
CA VAL A 135 12.09 -2.58 2.04
C VAL A 135 11.25 -3.86 2.03
N ARG A 136 10.31 -3.97 1.09
CA ARG A 136 9.47 -5.17 0.94
C ARG A 136 10.29 -6.41 0.58
N SER A 137 11.36 -6.27 -0.22
CA SER A 137 12.24 -7.40 -0.55
C SER A 137 13.02 -7.93 0.65
N MET A 138 13.29 -7.09 1.65
CA MET A 138 13.96 -7.51 2.89
C MET A 138 13.06 -8.36 3.80
N PHE A 139 11.74 -8.18 3.71
CA PHE A 139 10.74 -8.91 4.50
C PHE A 139 10.10 -10.08 3.73
N LYS A 140 10.45 -10.25 2.46
CA LYS A 140 9.89 -11.33 1.66
C LYS A 140 10.60 -12.62 2.03
N ASP A 141 9.87 -13.53 2.66
CA ASP A 141 10.35 -14.88 2.97
C ASP A 141 10.65 -15.63 1.64
N ASP A 142 11.78 -16.35 1.57
CA ASP A 142 12.26 -17.09 0.39
C ASP A 142 11.33 -18.23 -0.09
N LYS A 143 10.18 -18.40 0.55
CA LYS A 143 9.20 -19.45 0.24
C LYS A 143 8.27 -19.19 -0.93
N GLN A 144 8.35 -18.01 -1.57
CA GLN A 144 7.57 -17.81 -2.80
C GLN A 144 8.35 -18.38 -4.00
N PRO A 145 7.75 -19.27 -4.80
CA PRO A 145 8.37 -19.73 -6.03
C PRO A 145 8.74 -18.50 -6.86
N ASN A 146 9.99 -18.48 -7.36
CA ASN A 146 10.51 -17.46 -8.25
C ASN A 146 9.56 -17.29 -9.43
N MET A 147 8.56 -16.42 -9.27
CA MET A 147 7.72 -16.06 -10.42
C MET A 147 8.62 -15.35 -11.42
N PRO A 148 8.61 -15.79 -12.68
CA PRO A 148 9.34 -15.09 -13.72
C PRO A 148 8.90 -13.62 -13.74
N PRO A 149 9.80 -12.67 -14.03
CA PRO A 149 9.47 -11.26 -14.03
C PRO A 149 8.22 -11.02 -14.92
N TRP A 150 7.33 -10.14 -14.50
CA TRP A 150 6.01 -9.88 -15.11
C TRP A 150 6.04 -9.69 -16.65
N TRP A 151 7.15 -9.18 -17.18
CA TRP A 151 7.35 -8.98 -18.61
C TRP A 151 7.53 -10.29 -19.40
N THR A 152 7.94 -11.41 -18.77
CA THR A 152 8.01 -12.71 -19.44
C THR A 152 6.63 -13.29 -19.73
N GLY A 153 5.60 -12.94 -18.93
CA GLY A 153 4.21 -13.30 -19.20
C GLY A 153 3.61 -12.57 -20.42
N LEU A 154 4.19 -11.41 -20.77
CA LEU A 154 3.73 -10.62 -21.92
C LEU A 154 4.24 -11.15 -23.26
N PHE A 155 5.41 -11.80 -23.27
CA PHE A 155 6.09 -12.27 -24.49
C PHE A 155 6.11 -13.78 -24.67
N LEU A 156 5.80 -14.57 -23.63
CA LEU A 156 5.73 -16.03 -23.75
C LEU A 156 4.27 -16.51 -23.78
N PRO A 157 3.88 -17.31 -24.77
CA PRO A 157 2.56 -17.94 -24.79
C PRO A 157 2.39 -18.85 -23.57
N ALA A 158 1.19 -18.84 -22.97
CA ALA A 158 0.84 -19.48 -21.71
C ALA A 158 1.21 -20.98 -21.60
N GLY A 159 1.43 -21.66 -22.72
CA GLY A 159 1.88 -23.06 -22.76
C GLY A 159 3.36 -23.27 -22.43
N LEU A 160 4.22 -22.30 -22.67
CA LEU A 160 5.65 -22.40 -22.40
C LEU A 160 5.99 -22.03 -20.96
N THR A 161 5.26 -21.13 -20.33
CA THR A 161 5.43 -20.79 -18.91
C THR A 161 5.13 -21.97 -18.01
N LYS A 162 4.07 -22.76 -18.32
CA LYS A 162 3.75 -24.02 -17.60
C LYS A 162 4.84 -25.08 -17.74
N LYS A 163 5.49 -25.20 -18.91
CA LYS A 163 6.58 -26.17 -19.13
C LYS A 163 7.87 -25.79 -18.39
N LEU A 164 8.17 -24.50 -18.26
CA LEU A 164 9.36 -24.01 -17.55
C LEU A 164 9.22 -24.16 -16.03
N LEU A 165 8.01 -24.01 -15.48
CA LEU A 165 7.71 -24.25 -14.07
C LEU A 165 7.79 -25.73 -13.70
N LYS A 166 7.34 -26.64 -14.58
CA LYS A 166 7.35 -28.09 -14.36
C LYS A 166 8.73 -28.77 -14.51
N LYS A 167 9.74 -28.10 -15.05
CA LYS A 167 11.10 -28.65 -15.25
C LYS A 167 12.03 -28.35 -14.06
N LYS A 168 11.55 -27.70 -13.00
CA LYS A 168 12.34 -27.28 -11.84
C LYS A 168 11.98 -28.03 -10.55
N ASP A 169 10.98 -28.92 -10.62
CA ASP A 169 10.68 -30.00 -9.65
C ASP A 169 11.34 -31.29 -10.14
#